data_a773e0edfa10e7c4b7dad6f8730b63e2
#
_entry.id   a773e0edfa10e7c4b7dad6f8730b63e2
#
_cell.length_a   1.000
_cell.length_b   1.000
_cell.length_c   1.000
_cell.angle_alpha   90.00
_cell.angle_beta   90.00
_cell.angle_gamma   90.00
#
_symmetry.space_group_name_H-M   'P 1'
#
loop_
_entity.id
_entity.type
_entity.pdbx_description
1 polymer ?
#
loop_
_entity_poly.entity_id
_entity_poly.type
_entity_poly.pdbx_seq_one_letter_code
_entity_poly.pdbx_strand_id
1 'polypeptide(L)'
;MISHAKSFKQLLKRRDDAIKAEKISESSSIDLYNEHTFYKALTADMLTAKSEVIIYSPFVSKFRTDFLKPTIEKLIDRNIDIFIFTRPIEEYENIIQPQIECALKRLEELGVCIFYPGRYIHQKVAIVDREVLWEGSLNILSHRASNEMMRRTADGESATQVMSYIGLNDQIAGAYKLKYEKLYKGLVNTSRQNFKLKMKIFLLGMTIPIIVWLIIGLVNLRPVQIYTSLVNSIIVSLQH
;
A
#
# COMPACT_ATOMS: atom_id res chain seq x y z
N MET A 1 -39.10 11.66 -51.64
CA MET A 1 -39.16 11.46 -50.18
C MET A 1 -38.00 10.70 -49.59
N ILE A 2 -37.32 9.78 -50.25
CA ILE A 2 -36.18 8.94 -49.71
C ILE A 2 -34.88 9.77 -49.48
N SER A 3 -34.67 10.85 -50.24
CA SER A 3 -33.46 11.70 -50.10
C SER A 3 -33.40 12.48 -48.80
N HIS A 4 -34.54 13.04 -48.31
CA HIS A 4 -34.57 13.81 -47.05
C HIS A 4 -34.39 12.96 -45.82
N ALA A 5 -34.85 11.70 -45.82
CA ALA A 5 -34.68 10.78 -44.67
C ALA A 5 -33.20 10.34 -44.50
N LYS A 6 -32.44 10.17 -45.60
CA LYS A 6 -31.00 9.86 -45.53
C LYS A 6 -30.20 11.03 -44.98
N SER A 7 -30.54 12.27 -45.42
CA SER A 7 -29.90 13.49 -44.95
C SER A 7 -30.13 13.71 -43.43
N PHE A 8 -31.36 13.48 -42.96
CA PHE A 8 -31.71 13.62 -41.53
C PHE A 8 -31.00 12.59 -40.64
N LYS A 9 -30.89 11.34 -41.09
CA LYS A 9 -30.12 10.30 -40.36
C LYS A 9 -28.62 10.66 -40.29
N GLN A 10 -28.05 11.22 -41.32
CA GLN A 10 -26.66 11.69 -41.33
C GLN A 10 -26.44 12.86 -40.37
N LEU A 11 -27.38 13.81 -40.29
CA LEU A 11 -27.33 14.92 -39.33
C LEU A 11 -27.43 14.43 -37.88
N LEU A 12 -28.32 13.51 -37.58
CA LEU A 12 -28.41 12.88 -36.22
C LEU A 12 -27.14 12.16 -35.84
N LYS A 13 -26.57 11.36 -36.73
CA LYS A 13 -25.29 10.68 -36.47
C LYS A 13 -24.14 11.67 -36.23
N ARG A 14 -24.02 12.74 -37.01
CA ARG A 14 -23.01 13.79 -36.79
C ARG A 14 -23.20 14.49 -35.43
N ARG A 15 -24.43 14.76 -35.04
CA ARG A 15 -24.75 15.33 -33.74
C ARG A 15 -24.36 14.38 -32.60
N ASP A 16 -24.68 13.07 -32.71
CA ASP A 16 -24.34 12.07 -31.70
C ASP A 16 -22.82 11.86 -31.61
N ASP A 17 -22.12 11.87 -32.76
CA ASP A 17 -20.65 11.78 -32.80
C ASP A 17 -20.01 13.06 -32.22
N ALA A 18 -20.60 14.25 -32.42
CA ALA A 18 -20.13 15.50 -31.82
C ALA A 18 -20.35 15.52 -30.29
N ILE A 19 -21.54 15.10 -29.79
CA ILE A 19 -21.84 14.99 -28.37
C ILE A 19 -20.89 13.99 -27.71
N LYS A 20 -20.60 12.87 -28.37
CA LYS A 20 -19.66 11.87 -27.88
C LYS A 20 -18.23 12.39 -27.85
N ALA A 21 -17.80 13.16 -28.85
CA ALA A 21 -16.50 13.82 -28.88
C ALA A 21 -16.37 14.89 -27.79
N GLU A 22 -17.40 15.70 -27.56
CA GLU A 22 -17.45 16.71 -26.50
C GLU A 22 -17.41 16.06 -25.12
N LYS A 23 -18.13 14.98 -24.89
CA LYS A 23 -18.12 14.20 -23.65
C LYS A 23 -16.77 13.51 -23.40
N ILE A 24 -16.06 13.09 -24.43
CA ILE A 24 -14.71 12.56 -24.35
C ILE A 24 -13.72 13.69 -24.02
N SER A 25 -13.89 14.91 -24.56
CA SER A 25 -13.04 16.06 -24.25
C SER A 25 -13.26 16.62 -22.83
N GLU A 26 -14.45 16.47 -22.27
CA GLU A 26 -14.74 16.84 -20.88
C GLU A 26 -14.27 15.79 -19.85
N SER A 27 -14.03 14.54 -20.28
CA SER A 27 -13.69 13.43 -19.37
C SER A 27 -12.19 13.27 -19.10
N SER A 28 -11.30 13.88 -19.91
CA SER A 28 -9.84 13.82 -19.70
C SER A 28 -9.26 15.23 -19.65
N SER A 29 -8.92 15.72 -18.45
CA SER A 29 -8.11 16.93 -18.33
C SER A 29 -6.63 16.55 -18.42
N ILE A 30 -5.92 17.18 -19.37
CA ILE A 30 -4.47 17.05 -19.54
C ILE A 30 -3.84 18.36 -19.12
N ASP A 31 -3.05 18.31 -18.04
CA ASP A 31 -2.35 19.47 -17.52
C ASP A 31 -0.83 19.26 -17.59
N LEU A 32 -0.08 20.30 -17.88
CA LEU A 32 1.39 20.29 -17.90
C LEU A 32 1.94 21.02 -16.68
N TYR A 33 2.93 20.41 -16.05
CA TYR A 33 3.63 20.92 -14.89
C TYR A 33 5.13 20.91 -15.13
N ASN A 34 5.81 21.94 -14.65
CA ASN A 34 7.26 22.00 -14.62
C ASN A 34 7.81 21.54 -13.26
N GLU A 35 9.11 21.51 -13.12
CA GLU A 35 9.80 21.07 -11.89
C GLU A 35 9.44 21.88 -10.64
N HIS A 36 8.94 23.14 -10.79
CA HIS A 36 8.55 24.00 -9.66
C HIS A 36 7.12 23.74 -9.20
N THR A 37 6.22 23.34 -10.10
CA THR A 37 4.79 23.16 -9.81
C THR A 37 4.41 21.70 -9.59
N PHE A 38 5.18 20.77 -10.13
CA PHE A 38 4.89 19.34 -10.12
C PHE A 38 4.66 18.76 -8.73
N TYR A 39 5.62 18.93 -7.81
CA TYR A 39 5.52 18.26 -6.51
C TYR A 39 4.35 18.72 -5.66
N LYS A 40 3.98 20.00 -5.77
CA LYS A 40 2.79 20.53 -5.09
C LYS A 40 1.53 19.86 -5.62
N ALA A 41 1.42 19.72 -6.93
CA ALA A 41 0.26 19.11 -7.58
C ALA A 41 0.23 17.58 -7.34
N LEU A 42 1.38 16.89 -7.50
CA LEU A 42 1.49 15.46 -7.22
C LEU A 42 1.08 15.13 -5.76
N THR A 43 1.61 15.85 -4.78
CA THR A 43 1.28 15.59 -3.37
C THR A 43 -0.20 15.89 -3.07
N ALA A 44 -0.81 16.86 -3.76
CA ALA A 44 -2.24 17.11 -3.65
C ALA A 44 -3.05 15.91 -4.18
N ASP A 45 -2.72 15.40 -5.36
CA ASP A 45 -3.38 14.20 -5.91
C ASP A 45 -3.15 12.97 -5.00
N MET A 46 -1.92 12.73 -4.55
CA MET A 46 -1.62 11.62 -3.63
C MET A 46 -2.51 11.67 -2.38
N LEU A 47 -2.72 12.87 -1.81
CA LEU A 47 -3.56 13.02 -0.63
C LEU A 47 -5.06 12.77 -0.91
N THR A 48 -5.51 12.74 -2.15
CA THR A 48 -6.88 12.33 -2.52
C THR A 48 -7.05 10.83 -2.66
N ALA A 49 -5.96 10.06 -2.68
CA ALA A 49 -5.98 8.61 -2.88
C ALA A 49 -6.93 7.91 -1.91
N LYS A 50 -7.63 6.90 -2.42
CA LYS A 50 -8.61 6.07 -1.69
C LYS A 50 -8.13 4.63 -1.50
N SER A 51 -7.26 4.15 -2.37
CA SER A 51 -6.80 2.75 -2.39
C SER A 51 -5.30 2.59 -2.54
N GLU A 52 -4.71 3.18 -3.58
CA GLU A 52 -3.30 2.96 -3.88
C GLU A 52 -2.60 4.16 -4.54
N VAL A 53 -1.30 4.26 -4.32
CA VAL A 53 -0.39 5.16 -5.04
C VAL A 53 0.77 4.34 -5.59
N ILE A 54 1.04 4.45 -6.88
CA ILE A 54 2.14 3.77 -7.56
C ILE A 54 3.13 4.81 -8.04
N ILE A 55 4.42 4.63 -7.74
CA ILE A 55 5.50 5.48 -8.22
C ILE A 55 6.53 4.61 -8.93
N TYR A 56 6.75 4.87 -10.21
CA TYR A 56 7.75 4.24 -11.04
C TYR A 56 8.84 5.26 -11.38
N SER A 57 9.95 5.20 -10.66
CA SER A 57 11.05 6.18 -10.76
C SER A 57 12.39 5.47 -10.74
N PRO A 58 13.21 5.59 -11.81
CA PRO A 58 14.46 4.86 -11.93
C PRO A 58 15.50 5.26 -10.88
N PHE A 59 15.41 6.46 -10.36
CA PHE A 59 16.36 6.96 -9.36
C PHE A 59 15.67 7.42 -8.08
N VAL A 60 16.35 7.20 -6.97
CA VAL A 60 15.93 7.62 -5.63
C VAL A 60 17.02 8.49 -5.02
N SER A 61 16.63 9.47 -4.24
CA SER A 61 17.52 10.27 -3.40
C SER A 61 16.94 10.50 -2.02
N LYS A 62 17.80 10.56 -1.03
CA LYS A 62 17.41 10.88 0.35
C LYS A 62 16.64 12.21 0.41
N PHE A 63 17.09 13.21 -0.31
CA PHE A 63 16.46 14.54 -0.34
C PHE A 63 14.98 14.45 -0.75
N ARG A 64 14.69 13.70 -1.80
CA ARG A 64 13.33 13.63 -2.35
C ARG A 64 12.43 12.68 -1.56
N THR A 65 12.98 11.60 -1.02
CA THR A 65 12.23 10.72 -0.12
C THR A 65 11.88 11.41 1.19
N ASP A 66 12.80 12.19 1.78
CA ASP A 66 12.53 13.00 2.98
C ASP A 66 11.45 14.07 2.71
N PHE A 67 11.45 14.68 1.52
CA PHE A 67 10.42 15.63 1.11
C PHE A 67 9.02 15.00 1.01
N LEU A 68 8.91 13.80 0.43
CA LEU A 68 7.63 13.09 0.26
C LEU A 68 7.17 12.36 1.52
N LYS A 69 8.07 12.11 2.46
CA LYS A 69 7.79 11.35 3.69
C LYS A 69 6.52 11.80 4.42
N PRO A 70 6.27 13.09 4.70
CA PRO A 70 5.07 13.51 5.42
C PRO A 70 3.76 13.18 4.67
N THR A 71 3.81 13.16 3.33
CA THR A 71 2.66 12.74 2.50
C THR A 71 2.47 11.25 2.56
N ILE A 72 3.56 10.48 2.47
CA ILE A 72 3.57 9.02 2.57
C ILE A 72 3.02 8.57 3.92
N GLU A 73 3.47 9.16 5.03
CA GLU A 73 2.97 8.86 6.38
C GLU A 73 1.45 9.03 6.47
N LYS A 74 0.91 10.15 5.98
CA LYS A 74 -0.54 10.39 5.96
C LYS A 74 -1.32 9.36 5.13
N LEU A 75 -0.73 8.87 4.05
CA LEU A 75 -1.35 7.83 3.22
C LEU A 75 -1.37 6.48 3.94
N ILE A 76 -0.27 6.10 4.56
CA ILE A 76 -0.16 4.86 5.35
C ILE A 76 -1.13 4.88 6.53
N ASP A 77 -1.25 6.00 7.25
CA ASP A 77 -2.21 6.17 8.35
C ASP A 77 -3.67 5.97 7.89
N ARG A 78 -3.95 6.24 6.62
CA ARG A 78 -5.25 6.01 5.97
C ARG A 78 -5.39 4.62 5.34
N ASN A 79 -4.40 3.73 5.53
CA ASN A 79 -4.34 2.40 4.92
C ASN A 79 -4.30 2.42 3.38
N ILE A 80 -3.73 3.45 2.78
CA ILE A 80 -3.49 3.52 1.33
C ILE A 80 -2.23 2.72 1.01
N ASP A 81 -2.33 1.81 0.04
CA ASP A 81 -1.18 1.03 -0.42
C ASP A 81 -0.24 1.89 -1.27
N ILE A 82 1.05 1.84 -0.98
CA ILE A 82 2.06 2.58 -1.74
C ILE A 82 3.07 1.61 -2.33
N PHE A 83 3.20 1.66 -3.66
CA PHE A 83 4.11 0.83 -4.44
C PHE A 83 5.15 1.71 -5.10
N ILE A 84 6.43 1.42 -4.85
CA ILE A 84 7.55 2.11 -5.50
C ILE A 84 8.33 1.09 -6.33
N PHE A 85 8.52 1.40 -7.61
CA PHE A 85 9.35 0.65 -8.53
C PHE A 85 10.59 1.49 -8.85
N THR A 86 11.76 0.95 -8.55
CA THR A 86 13.04 1.65 -8.74
C THR A 86 14.14 0.67 -9.16
N ARG A 87 15.30 1.18 -9.50
CA ARG A 87 16.48 0.36 -9.82
C ARG A 87 17.02 -0.34 -8.59
N PRO A 88 17.65 -1.51 -8.74
CA PRO A 88 18.47 -2.13 -7.71
C PRO A 88 19.57 -1.20 -7.21
N ILE A 89 19.96 -1.35 -5.94
CA ILE A 89 20.96 -0.49 -5.30
C ILE A 89 22.32 -0.60 -6.01
N GLU A 90 22.63 -1.76 -6.53
CA GLU A 90 23.87 -2.10 -7.24
C GLU A 90 24.06 -1.31 -8.56
N GLU A 91 22.98 -0.75 -9.11
CA GLU A 91 23.04 0.11 -10.30
C GLU A 91 23.37 1.57 -10.02
N TYR A 92 23.52 1.94 -8.74
CA TYR A 92 23.97 3.27 -8.35
C TYR A 92 25.48 3.29 -8.12
N GLU A 93 26.10 4.48 -8.22
CA GLU A 93 27.50 4.66 -7.87
C GLU A 93 27.76 4.26 -6.42
N ASN A 94 28.83 3.53 -6.16
CA ASN A 94 29.15 2.96 -4.86
C ASN A 94 29.12 3.99 -3.72
N ILE A 95 29.54 5.23 -4.00
CA ILE A 95 29.63 6.30 -2.99
C ILE A 95 28.25 6.74 -2.48
N ILE A 96 27.19 6.59 -3.28
CA ILE A 96 25.82 7.00 -2.90
C ILE A 96 24.93 5.82 -2.46
N GLN A 97 25.35 4.58 -2.71
CA GLN A 97 24.56 3.38 -2.35
C GLN A 97 24.11 3.37 -0.89
N PRO A 98 24.95 3.67 0.12
CA PRO A 98 24.51 3.65 1.52
C PRO A 98 23.40 4.66 1.83
N GLN A 99 23.41 5.81 1.14
CA GLN A 99 22.35 6.82 1.30
C GLN A 99 21.04 6.37 0.67
N ILE A 100 21.11 5.70 -0.49
CA ILE A 100 19.93 5.16 -1.17
C ILE A 100 19.33 4.02 -0.36
N GLU A 101 20.16 3.08 0.09
CA GLU A 101 19.72 1.97 0.94
C GLU A 101 19.00 2.47 2.20
N CYS A 102 19.60 3.44 2.90
CA CYS A 102 18.98 4.04 4.06
C CYS A 102 17.64 4.72 3.74
N ALA A 103 17.52 5.38 2.58
CA ALA A 103 16.29 6.04 2.16
C ALA A 103 15.18 5.02 1.84
N LEU A 104 15.52 3.95 1.11
CA LEU A 104 14.58 2.88 0.76
C LEU A 104 14.12 2.11 2.00
N LYS A 105 15.06 1.74 2.89
CA LYS A 105 14.74 1.06 4.14
C LYS A 105 13.76 1.84 5.01
N ARG A 106 13.94 3.17 5.12
CA ARG A 106 12.99 4.02 5.84
C ARG A 106 11.58 4.01 5.24
N LEU A 107 11.47 3.97 3.92
CA LEU A 107 10.19 3.84 3.25
C LEU A 107 9.53 2.48 3.51
N GLU A 108 10.32 1.40 3.49
CA GLU A 108 9.84 0.05 3.84
C GLU A 108 9.37 -0.03 5.30
N GLU A 109 10.10 0.59 6.22
CA GLU A 109 9.74 0.68 7.66
C GLU A 109 8.41 1.43 7.87
N LEU A 110 8.06 2.38 7.00
CA LEU A 110 6.76 3.04 7.00
C LEU A 110 5.64 2.15 6.42
N GLY A 111 5.96 1.07 5.72
CA GLY A 111 4.99 0.17 5.09
C GLY A 111 4.86 0.33 3.58
N VAL A 112 5.75 1.09 2.95
CA VAL A 112 5.83 1.19 1.47
C VAL A 112 6.36 -0.11 0.89
N CYS A 113 5.73 -0.63 -0.16
CA CYS A 113 6.21 -1.80 -0.89
C CYS A 113 7.18 -1.35 -2.00
N ILE A 114 8.44 -1.78 -1.92
CA ILE A 114 9.48 -1.44 -2.90
C ILE A 114 9.78 -2.65 -3.79
N PHE A 115 9.86 -2.41 -5.09
CA PHE A 115 10.11 -3.41 -6.13
C PHE A 115 11.28 -3.01 -7.00
N TYR A 116 12.06 -4.00 -7.39
CA TYR A 116 13.17 -3.89 -8.31
C TYR A 116 12.82 -4.70 -9.57
N PRO A 117 12.29 -4.06 -10.63
CA PRO A 117 11.99 -4.74 -11.88
C PRO A 117 13.28 -5.36 -12.46
N GLY A 118 13.22 -6.63 -12.89
CA GLY A 118 14.36 -7.34 -13.46
C GLY A 118 14.78 -6.86 -14.85
N ARG A 119 14.42 -5.64 -15.24
CA ARG A 119 14.74 -4.98 -16.50
C ARG A 119 15.13 -3.52 -16.25
N TYR A 120 15.89 -2.96 -17.19
CA TYR A 120 16.22 -1.55 -17.15
C TYR A 120 14.96 -0.68 -17.15
N ILE A 121 14.86 0.21 -16.18
CA ILE A 121 13.74 1.14 -16.05
C ILE A 121 14.21 2.56 -16.36
N HIS A 122 13.42 3.28 -17.16
CA HIS A 122 13.69 4.69 -17.50
C HIS A 122 12.48 5.60 -17.37
N GLN A 123 11.28 5.03 -17.37
CA GLN A 123 10.03 5.76 -17.28
C GLN A 123 9.91 6.45 -15.91
N LYS A 124 9.25 7.60 -15.89
CA LYS A 124 8.94 8.37 -14.69
C LYS A 124 7.42 8.53 -14.66
N VAL A 125 6.80 7.71 -13.84
CA VAL A 125 5.35 7.59 -13.77
C VAL A 125 4.90 7.62 -12.32
N ALA A 126 3.80 8.34 -12.03
CA ALA A 126 3.05 8.13 -10.80
C ALA A 126 1.57 7.93 -11.16
N ILE A 127 0.92 7.04 -10.44
CA ILE A 127 -0.49 6.70 -10.66
C ILE A 127 -1.21 6.72 -9.31
N VAL A 128 -2.35 7.40 -9.25
CA VAL A 128 -3.20 7.47 -8.07
C VAL A 128 -4.52 6.78 -8.39
N ASP A 129 -4.87 5.75 -7.63
CA ASP A 129 -6.12 4.96 -7.72
C ASP A 129 -6.43 4.41 -9.11
N ARG A 130 -5.44 4.32 -10.02
CA ARG A 130 -5.60 3.99 -11.45
C ARG A 130 -6.50 4.96 -12.22
N GLU A 131 -6.72 6.15 -11.67
CA GLU A 131 -7.56 7.20 -12.25
C GLU A 131 -6.75 8.42 -12.70
N VAL A 132 -5.67 8.75 -11.97
CA VAL A 132 -4.80 9.88 -12.28
C VAL A 132 -3.43 9.38 -12.64
N LEU A 133 -2.99 9.71 -13.85
CA LEU A 133 -1.67 9.39 -14.39
C LEU A 133 -0.80 10.64 -14.40
N TRP A 134 0.41 10.50 -13.89
CA TRP A 134 1.52 11.45 -14.05
C TRP A 134 2.64 10.77 -14.82
N GLU A 135 3.09 11.39 -15.91
CA GLU A 135 4.19 10.89 -16.74
C GLU A 135 5.05 12.03 -17.29
N GLY A 136 6.31 11.78 -17.52
CA GLY A 136 7.18 12.80 -18.12
C GLY A 136 8.66 12.51 -17.98
N SER A 137 9.47 13.58 -17.94
CA SER A 137 10.92 13.48 -17.89
C SER A 137 11.50 13.54 -16.48
N LEU A 138 10.75 14.05 -15.49
CA LEU A 138 11.21 14.31 -14.13
C LEU A 138 11.33 13.03 -13.30
N ASN A 139 12.54 12.73 -12.78
CA ASN A 139 12.77 11.62 -11.86
C ASN A 139 12.09 11.88 -10.50
N ILE A 140 10.91 11.33 -10.29
CA ILE A 140 10.00 11.66 -9.19
C ILE A 140 10.67 11.55 -7.81
N LEU A 141 11.50 10.52 -7.61
CA LEU A 141 12.13 10.24 -6.32
C LEU A 141 13.57 10.78 -6.20
N SER A 142 14.10 11.46 -7.24
CA SER A 142 15.51 11.96 -7.18
C SER A 142 15.73 13.34 -7.75
N HIS A 143 14.72 13.95 -8.38
CA HIS A 143 14.87 15.26 -9.01
C HIS A 143 15.37 16.34 -8.04
N ARG A 144 16.33 17.14 -8.50
CA ARG A 144 16.87 18.27 -7.72
C ARG A 144 16.75 19.61 -8.48
N ALA A 145 17.42 19.71 -9.63
CA ALA A 145 17.48 20.94 -10.42
C ALA A 145 17.80 20.60 -11.88
N SER A 146 16.79 20.54 -12.69
CA SER A 146 16.85 20.44 -14.15
C SER A 146 15.55 20.91 -14.73
N ASN A 147 15.54 21.35 -15.99
CA ASN A 147 14.31 21.73 -16.67
C ASN A 147 13.56 20.47 -17.10
N GLU A 148 12.52 20.14 -16.38
CA GLU A 148 11.74 18.92 -16.57
C GLU A 148 10.27 19.24 -16.72
N MET A 149 9.54 18.32 -17.35
CA MET A 149 8.12 18.46 -17.59
C MET A 149 7.41 17.18 -17.19
N MET A 150 6.27 17.34 -16.52
CA MET A 150 5.35 16.25 -16.19
C MET A 150 3.96 16.57 -16.73
N ARG A 151 3.33 15.57 -17.30
CA ARG A 151 1.93 15.60 -17.73
C ARG A 151 1.08 14.94 -16.67
N ARG A 152 -0.02 15.58 -16.32
CA ARG A 152 -1.10 15.00 -15.54
C ARG A 152 -2.27 14.67 -16.46
N THR A 153 -2.79 13.47 -16.38
CA THR A 153 -3.97 13.02 -17.12
C THR A 153 -4.94 12.38 -16.11
N ALA A 154 -6.12 12.98 -15.95
CA ALA A 154 -7.19 12.42 -15.12
C ALA A 154 -8.08 11.53 -15.99
N ASP A 155 -7.58 10.32 -16.28
CA ASP A 155 -8.24 9.34 -17.13
C ASP A 155 -7.75 7.93 -16.78
N GLY A 156 -8.65 7.09 -16.31
CA GLY A 156 -8.36 5.71 -15.90
C GLY A 156 -7.96 4.80 -17.07
N GLU A 157 -8.38 5.10 -18.28
CA GLU A 157 -7.99 4.32 -19.45
C GLU A 157 -6.51 4.55 -19.76
N SER A 158 -6.04 5.79 -19.77
CA SER A 158 -4.62 6.15 -19.94
C SER A 158 -3.75 5.54 -18.84
N ALA A 159 -4.19 5.60 -17.58
CA ALA A 159 -3.47 4.97 -16.47
C ALA A 159 -3.35 3.45 -16.67
N THR A 160 -4.43 2.78 -17.07
CA THR A 160 -4.46 1.34 -17.33
C THR A 160 -3.57 0.94 -18.51
N GLN A 161 -3.56 1.72 -19.59
CA GLN A 161 -2.68 1.49 -20.75
C GLN A 161 -1.21 1.57 -20.35
N VAL A 162 -0.80 2.61 -19.59
CA VAL A 162 0.57 2.76 -19.13
C VAL A 162 0.96 1.63 -18.18
N MET A 163 0.10 1.26 -17.22
CA MET A 163 0.34 0.12 -16.33
C MET A 163 0.55 -1.19 -17.08
N SER A 164 -0.26 -1.43 -18.10
CA SER A 164 -0.13 -2.62 -18.96
C SER A 164 1.18 -2.59 -19.76
N TYR A 165 1.50 -1.44 -20.38
CA TYR A 165 2.70 -1.27 -21.18
C TYR A 165 4.00 -1.52 -20.39
N ILE A 166 4.08 -1.00 -19.17
CA ILE A 166 5.25 -1.20 -18.29
C ILE A 166 5.15 -2.44 -17.40
N GLY A 167 4.10 -3.25 -17.54
CA GLY A 167 3.94 -4.53 -16.85
C GLY A 167 3.76 -4.41 -15.34
N LEU A 168 3.13 -3.35 -14.86
CA LEU A 168 2.90 -3.13 -13.43
C LEU A 168 1.81 -4.05 -12.85
N ASN A 169 0.83 -4.43 -13.65
CA ASN A 169 -0.30 -5.23 -13.16
C ASN A 169 0.13 -6.55 -12.53
N ASP A 170 1.03 -7.30 -13.18
CA ASP A 170 1.52 -8.58 -12.67
C ASP A 170 2.40 -8.39 -11.42
N GLN A 171 3.22 -7.35 -11.41
CA GLN A 171 4.10 -7.03 -10.28
C GLN A 171 3.30 -6.62 -9.05
N ILE A 172 2.28 -5.79 -9.21
CA ILE A 172 1.39 -5.36 -8.13
C ILE A 172 0.53 -6.54 -7.64
N ALA A 173 0.01 -7.38 -8.53
CA ALA A 173 -0.71 -8.59 -8.14
C ALA A 173 0.18 -9.53 -7.31
N GLY A 174 1.44 -9.69 -7.69
CA GLY A 174 2.45 -10.42 -6.90
C GLY A 174 2.68 -9.80 -5.52
N ALA A 175 2.73 -8.48 -5.44
CA ALA A 175 2.89 -7.73 -4.21
C ALA A 175 1.72 -7.94 -3.23
N TYR A 176 0.51 -7.80 -3.72
CA TYR A 176 -0.70 -8.07 -2.94
C TYR A 176 -0.71 -9.51 -2.42
N LYS A 177 -0.38 -10.49 -3.27
CA LYS A 177 -0.28 -11.89 -2.84
C LYS A 177 0.69 -12.07 -1.69
N LEU A 178 1.91 -11.51 -1.77
CA LEU A 178 2.92 -11.58 -0.71
C LEU A 178 2.46 -10.88 0.57
N LYS A 179 1.81 -9.71 0.46
CA LYS A 179 1.24 -8.98 1.59
C LYS A 179 0.19 -9.82 2.32
N TYR A 180 -0.76 -10.40 1.58
CA TYR A 180 -1.80 -11.26 2.14
C TYR A 180 -1.24 -12.56 2.73
N GLU A 181 -0.24 -13.19 2.11
CA GLU A 181 0.43 -14.36 2.69
C GLU A 181 1.13 -14.05 4.01
N LYS A 182 1.82 -12.90 4.11
CA LYS A 182 2.44 -12.45 5.36
C LYS A 182 1.40 -12.20 6.45
N LEU A 183 0.31 -11.51 6.13
CA LEU A 183 -0.79 -11.26 7.05
C LEU A 183 -1.42 -12.57 7.53
N TYR A 184 -1.72 -13.49 6.61
CA TYR A 184 -2.29 -14.80 6.94
C TYR A 184 -1.37 -15.61 7.85
N LYS A 185 -0.06 -15.70 7.54
CA LYS A 185 0.92 -16.37 8.40
C LYS A 185 1.00 -15.72 9.80
N GLY A 186 0.95 -14.39 9.85
CA GLY A 186 0.90 -13.66 11.13
C GLY A 186 -0.33 -14.03 11.96
N LEU A 187 -1.52 -14.00 11.36
CA LEU A 187 -2.78 -14.37 12.02
C LEU A 187 -2.78 -15.82 12.50
N VAL A 188 -2.29 -16.76 11.68
CA VAL A 188 -2.19 -18.18 12.03
C VAL A 188 -1.23 -18.38 13.21
N ASN A 189 -0.08 -17.71 13.21
CA ASN A 189 0.89 -17.81 14.30
C ASN A 189 0.33 -17.23 15.61
N THR A 190 -0.31 -16.08 15.55
CA THR A 190 -0.98 -15.46 16.72
C THR A 190 -2.09 -16.36 17.24
N SER A 191 -2.90 -16.94 16.38
CA SER A 191 -3.94 -17.90 16.76
C SER A 191 -3.36 -19.15 17.43
N ARG A 192 -2.26 -19.71 16.88
CA ARG A 192 -1.55 -20.85 17.48
C ARG A 192 -0.96 -20.51 18.84
N GLN A 193 -0.36 -19.33 19.01
CA GLN A 193 0.17 -18.88 20.31
C GLN A 193 -0.95 -18.71 21.33
N ASN A 194 -2.05 -18.07 20.96
CA ASN A 194 -3.21 -17.91 21.82
C ASN A 194 -3.84 -19.26 22.20
N PHE A 195 -3.90 -20.21 21.28
CA PHE A 195 -4.37 -21.57 21.55
C PHE A 195 -3.44 -22.30 22.54
N LYS A 196 -2.12 -22.23 22.32
CA LYS A 196 -1.13 -22.83 23.27
C LYS A 196 -1.23 -22.23 24.67
N LEU A 197 -1.42 -20.90 24.74
CA LEU A 197 -1.59 -20.21 26.02
C LEU A 197 -2.89 -20.66 26.72
N LYS A 198 -4.01 -20.70 26.00
CA LYS A 198 -5.30 -21.19 26.52
C LYS A 198 -5.20 -22.65 26.99
N MET A 199 -4.51 -23.50 26.22
CA MET A 199 -4.26 -24.90 26.63
C MET A 199 -3.39 -25.00 27.89
N LYS A 200 -2.35 -24.17 28.03
CA LYS A 200 -1.55 -24.15 29.27
C LYS A 200 -2.39 -23.74 30.49
N ILE A 201 -3.21 -22.68 30.34
CA ILE A 201 -4.09 -22.21 31.41
C ILE A 201 -5.11 -23.31 31.78
N PHE A 202 -5.71 -23.97 30.78
CA PHE A 202 -6.64 -25.07 31.01
C PHE A 202 -5.99 -26.25 31.76
N LEU A 203 -4.79 -26.67 31.32
CA LEU A 203 -4.04 -27.76 31.99
C LEU A 203 -3.66 -27.38 33.43
N LEU A 204 -3.21 -26.12 33.65
CA LEU A 204 -2.93 -25.62 35.00
C LEU A 204 -4.20 -25.64 35.88
N GLY A 205 -5.33 -25.20 35.30
CA GLY A 205 -6.63 -25.21 35.96
C GLY A 205 -7.12 -26.62 36.35
N MET A 206 -6.73 -27.65 35.60
CA MET A 206 -7.06 -29.04 35.93
C MET A 206 -6.08 -29.65 36.92
N THR A 207 -4.80 -29.28 36.88
CA THR A 207 -3.78 -29.88 37.82
C THR A 207 -3.88 -29.32 39.22
N ILE A 208 -4.23 -28.05 39.38
CA ILE A 208 -4.37 -27.40 40.71
C ILE A 208 -5.42 -28.08 41.59
N PRO A 209 -6.65 -28.35 41.12
CA PRO A 209 -7.65 -29.07 41.90
C PRO A 209 -7.16 -30.46 42.35
N ILE A 210 -6.46 -31.18 41.48
CA ILE A 210 -5.94 -32.52 41.78
C ILE A 210 -4.86 -32.44 42.87
N ILE A 211 -3.95 -31.49 42.78
CA ILE A 211 -2.89 -31.28 43.78
C ILE A 211 -3.51 -30.88 45.15
N VAL A 212 -4.46 -29.94 45.10
CA VAL A 212 -5.17 -29.52 46.33
C VAL A 212 -5.90 -30.69 46.96
N TRP A 213 -6.56 -31.55 46.17
CA TRP A 213 -7.27 -32.72 46.64
C TRP A 213 -6.32 -33.75 47.27
N LEU A 214 -5.15 -33.97 46.67
CA LEU A 214 -4.09 -34.84 47.23
C LEU A 214 -3.53 -34.28 48.53
N ILE A 215 -3.28 -32.97 48.64
CA ILE A 215 -2.80 -32.34 49.88
C ILE A 215 -3.85 -32.43 50.99
N ILE A 216 -5.12 -32.22 50.66
CA ILE A 216 -6.23 -32.33 51.64
C ILE A 216 -6.37 -33.78 52.12
N GLY A 217 -6.25 -34.76 51.21
CA GLY A 217 -6.26 -36.18 51.55
C GLY A 217 -5.11 -36.57 52.47
N LEU A 218 -3.93 -35.97 52.37
CA LEU A 218 -2.77 -36.21 53.21
C LEU A 218 -2.84 -35.53 54.59
N VAL A 219 -3.55 -34.42 54.75
CA VAL A 219 -3.55 -33.56 55.95
C VAL A 219 -4.86 -33.65 56.71
N ASN A 220 -5.86 -34.41 56.25
CA ASN A 220 -7.16 -34.61 56.92
C ASN A 220 -7.94 -33.30 57.21
N LEU A 221 -7.74 -32.27 56.42
CA LEU A 221 -8.40 -30.96 56.55
C LEU A 221 -9.70 -30.90 55.74
N ARG A 222 -10.73 -30.23 56.27
CA ARG A 222 -12.04 -30.07 55.57
C ARG A 222 -11.91 -29.32 54.24
N PRO A 223 -12.39 -29.86 53.12
CA PRO A 223 -11.96 -29.49 51.75
C PRO A 223 -12.44 -28.16 51.23
N VAL A 224 -13.51 -27.58 51.74
CA VAL A 224 -14.26 -26.52 50.98
C VAL A 224 -13.65 -25.12 51.08
N GLN A 225 -12.99 -24.75 52.18
CA GLN A 225 -12.50 -23.36 52.35
C GLN A 225 -11.16 -23.06 51.69
N ILE A 226 -10.30 -24.05 51.48
CA ILE A 226 -8.97 -23.84 50.87
C ILE A 226 -9.08 -23.74 49.34
N TYR A 227 -10.02 -24.47 48.76
CA TYR A 227 -10.22 -24.45 47.29
C TYR A 227 -10.68 -23.09 46.78
N THR A 228 -11.66 -22.43 47.42
CA THR A 228 -12.17 -21.12 47.01
C THR A 228 -11.13 -20.00 47.16
N SER A 229 -10.29 -20.04 48.17
CA SER A 229 -9.25 -19.04 48.41
C SER A 229 -8.11 -19.14 47.37
N LEU A 230 -7.68 -20.32 46.97
CA LEU A 230 -6.64 -20.54 45.96
C LEU A 230 -7.11 -20.21 44.55
N VAL A 231 -8.32 -20.61 44.19
CA VAL A 231 -8.89 -20.30 42.88
C VAL A 231 -9.08 -18.78 42.71
N ASN A 232 -9.55 -18.07 43.73
CA ASN A 232 -9.73 -16.62 43.66
C ASN A 232 -8.37 -15.87 43.58
N SER A 233 -7.33 -16.33 44.26
CA SER A 233 -6.00 -15.70 44.19
C SER A 233 -5.35 -15.88 42.81
N ILE A 234 -5.61 -17.00 42.12
CA ILE A 234 -5.10 -17.25 40.77
C ILE A 234 -5.87 -16.44 39.72
N ILE A 235 -7.19 -16.31 39.88
CA ILE A 235 -8.01 -15.47 38.96
C ILE A 235 -7.56 -14.02 39.06
N VAL A 236 -7.29 -13.49 40.23
CA VAL A 236 -6.82 -12.11 40.43
C VAL A 236 -5.41 -11.91 39.86
N SER A 237 -4.51 -12.90 39.95
CA SER A 237 -3.15 -12.81 39.38
C SER A 237 -3.10 -12.92 37.85
N LEU A 238 -4.18 -13.37 37.19
CA LEU A 238 -4.29 -13.50 35.74
C LEU A 238 -5.01 -12.29 35.08
N GLN A 239 -5.54 -11.34 35.88
CA GLN A 239 -6.22 -10.12 35.42
C GLN A 239 -5.30 -8.88 35.42
N HIS A 240 -4.07 -9.02 35.87
CA HIS A 240 -2.96 -8.04 35.76
C HIS A 240 -1.86 -8.58 34.86
#